data_1c497c9ab522b3492c3b7473d2400f36
#
_entry.id   1c497c9ab522b3492c3b7473d2400f36
#
_cell.length_a   1.000
_cell.length_b   1.000
_cell.length_c   1.000
_cell.angle_alpha   90.00
_cell.angle_beta   90.00
_cell.angle_gamma   90.00
#
_symmetry.space_group_name_H-M   'P 1'
#
loop_
_entity.id
_entity.type
_entity.pdbx_description
1 polymer ?
#
loop_
_entity_poly.entity_id
_entity_poly.type
_entity_poly.pdbx_seq_one_letter_code
_entity_poly.pdbx_strand_id
1 'polypeptide(L)'
;MHRRTLLRSAAALFGVAHGPMHAQTKPHPSGAVAAGTIEQTAYSAIYEVNIRQHSAEGSLRAVTADLPRIRALGVGILWLMPLQPIGQVRRKGSLGSYYSIQDYTAVNPEFGTLADLQDLVNQAHRLNIKVILDWVANHTAWDHPWITQHPHWYRRNDAGEIQAVKANPHDPADTEYWEDVAQLDYSQHELWVAMMEAMRWWRREVGLDGFRCDVAAYLPTRFWELARQVLQQDGPLFMLAEADAPEMHRAGFDATYDWKLQQTLEKIAQSRLEAGVTPQQALMDWWIDRVKRYPVGSIGMNFITNHDINSWHGSDEELYRTPEAAQAMAVLTATLPGLPLLYSGQESFSRKRLAFFEKDPVDWGTRSQTDFYTRLLKWRSTHAALQAPLTFDGLEWVPDTNPQVITFKRKGPRGSARLQISVNLSARAQKALGRITLPPWGWQIGAPKPAANPSPRRRPAPRPANAAPPKKRP
;
A
#
# COMPACT_ATOMS: atom_id res chain seq x y z
N MET A 1 -17.96 -21.43 -33.12
CA MET A 1 -16.77 -21.28 -33.98
C MET A 1 -15.55 -20.64 -33.26
N HIS A 2 -15.65 -20.26 -31.99
CA HIS A 2 -14.57 -19.53 -31.28
C HIS A 2 -13.62 -20.40 -30.41
N ARG A 3 -13.99 -21.65 -30.14
CA ARG A 3 -13.16 -22.56 -29.28
C ARG A 3 -11.85 -23.06 -29.91
N ARG A 4 -11.79 -23.17 -31.25
CA ARG A 4 -10.57 -23.66 -31.92
C ARG A 4 -9.44 -22.68 -32.05
N THR A 5 -9.74 -21.38 -32.00
CA THR A 5 -8.74 -20.31 -32.11
C THR A 5 -7.99 -20.08 -30.77
N LEU A 6 -8.67 -20.20 -29.64
CA LEU A 6 -8.08 -20.08 -28.30
C LEU A 6 -7.05 -21.19 -27.99
N LEU A 7 -7.34 -22.42 -28.38
CA LEU A 7 -6.41 -23.54 -28.20
C LEU A 7 -5.12 -23.42 -29.04
N ARG A 8 -5.16 -22.74 -30.19
CA ARG A 8 -3.94 -22.49 -30.99
C ARG A 8 -3.02 -21.45 -30.37
N SER A 9 -3.56 -20.44 -29.70
CA SER A 9 -2.75 -19.43 -29.00
C SER A 9 -2.08 -19.97 -27.74
N ALA A 10 -2.73 -20.88 -27.01
CA ALA A 10 -2.16 -21.52 -25.83
C ALA A 10 -1.03 -22.50 -26.19
N ALA A 11 -1.16 -23.24 -27.31
CA ALA A 11 -0.13 -24.18 -27.76
C ALA A 11 1.17 -23.50 -28.21
N ALA A 12 1.11 -22.26 -28.68
CA ALA A 12 2.28 -21.47 -29.05
C ALA A 12 3.14 -21.02 -27.86
N LEU A 13 2.58 -21.01 -26.64
CA LEU A 13 3.30 -20.67 -25.41
C LEU A 13 4.05 -21.86 -24.78
N PHE A 14 3.72 -23.10 -25.16
CA PHE A 14 4.30 -24.33 -24.59
C PHE A 14 5.24 -25.09 -25.53
N GLY A 15 5.52 -24.58 -26.71
CA GLY A 15 6.35 -25.22 -27.71
C GLY A 15 7.82 -24.76 -27.67
N VAL A 16 8.52 -24.84 -26.54
CA VAL A 16 9.99 -24.70 -26.51
C VAL A 16 10.62 -26.07 -26.27
N ALA A 17 11.32 -26.50 -27.30
CA ALA A 17 11.97 -27.80 -27.49
C ALA A 17 12.95 -28.19 -26.38
N HIS A 18 12.94 -29.46 -26.03
CA HIS A 18 14.00 -30.13 -25.28
C HIS A 18 15.20 -30.36 -26.20
N GLY A 19 16.28 -29.64 -25.97
CA GLY A 19 17.61 -29.95 -26.45
C GLY A 19 18.61 -29.92 -25.29
N PRO A 20 19.54 -30.85 -25.16
CA PRO A 20 20.51 -30.83 -24.08
C PRO A 20 21.62 -29.82 -24.39
N MET A 21 21.59 -28.68 -23.74
CA MET A 21 22.70 -27.73 -23.79
C MET A 21 23.25 -27.53 -22.37
N HIS A 22 24.43 -28.10 -22.14
CA HIS A 22 25.32 -27.68 -21.05
C HIS A 22 25.74 -26.24 -21.33
N ALA A 23 25.12 -25.29 -20.65
CA ALA A 23 25.54 -23.91 -20.63
C ALA A 23 25.94 -23.54 -19.20
N GLN A 24 27.20 -23.21 -19.02
CA GLN A 24 27.72 -22.57 -17.82
C GLN A 24 26.90 -21.30 -17.54
N THR A 25 26.19 -21.30 -16.45
CA THR A 25 25.46 -20.12 -15.98
C THR A 25 26.46 -19.10 -15.44
N LYS A 26 26.75 -18.07 -16.22
CA LYS A 26 27.30 -16.84 -15.67
C LYS A 26 26.28 -16.27 -14.70
N PRO A 27 26.65 -15.73 -13.51
CA PRO A 27 25.72 -15.08 -12.63
C PRO A 27 25.08 -13.91 -13.38
N HIS A 28 23.76 -13.94 -13.53
CA HIS A 28 23.01 -12.80 -14.02
C HIS A 28 23.25 -11.61 -13.08
N PRO A 29 23.53 -10.41 -13.60
CA PRO A 29 23.53 -9.21 -12.79
C PRO A 29 22.14 -9.12 -12.15
N SER A 30 22.08 -8.83 -10.83
CA SER A 30 20.87 -8.58 -10.08
C SER A 30 19.96 -7.64 -10.88
N GLY A 31 18.93 -8.18 -11.51
CA GLY A 31 18.02 -7.40 -12.32
C GLY A 31 17.37 -6.32 -11.46
N ALA A 32 17.68 -5.06 -11.78
CA ALA A 32 16.83 -3.97 -11.34
C ALA A 32 15.41 -4.33 -11.75
N VAL A 33 14.47 -4.33 -10.80
CA VAL A 33 13.04 -4.44 -11.07
C VAL A 33 12.76 -3.44 -12.18
N ALA A 34 12.34 -3.91 -13.34
CA ALA A 34 11.93 -3.04 -14.42
C ALA A 34 10.76 -2.22 -13.85
N ALA A 35 11.03 -0.94 -13.53
CA ALA A 35 10.03 -0.04 -13.01
C ALA A 35 8.86 -0.08 -14.00
N GLY A 36 7.71 -0.59 -13.55
CA GLY A 36 6.52 -0.62 -14.36
C GLY A 36 6.29 0.79 -14.87
N THR A 37 6.04 0.95 -16.15
CA THR A 37 5.95 2.20 -16.89
C THR A 37 4.70 3.02 -16.56
N ILE A 38 4.30 3.05 -15.29
CA ILE A 38 3.35 4.04 -14.81
C ILE A 38 4.14 5.32 -14.54
N GLU A 39 3.79 6.40 -15.21
CA GLU A 39 4.44 7.70 -15.03
C GLU A 39 4.57 8.05 -13.54
N GLN A 40 5.67 8.66 -13.14
CA GLN A 40 5.99 8.99 -11.73
C GLN A 40 4.87 9.72 -10.98
N THR A 41 4.00 10.41 -11.71
CA THR A 41 2.82 11.10 -11.15
C THR A 41 1.78 10.15 -10.54
N ALA A 42 1.74 8.87 -10.98
CA ALA A 42 0.83 7.87 -10.42
C ALA A 42 1.25 7.39 -9.02
N TYR A 43 2.52 7.56 -8.66
CA TYR A 43 3.03 7.12 -7.36
C TYR A 43 2.85 8.14 -6.21
N SER A 44 1.95 9.08 -6.33
CA SER A 44 1.73 10.07 -5.27
C SER A 44 1.11 9.46 -4.02
N ALA A 45 -0.03 8.79 -4.17
CA ALA A 45 -0.74 8.02 -3.14
C ALA A 45 -1.78 7.10 -3.80
N ILE A 46 -2.13 6.02 -3.09
CA ILE A 46 -3.30 5.19 -3.38
C ILE A 46 -4.48 5.70 -2.53
N TYR A 47 -5.67 5.75 -3.12
CA TYR A 47 -6.94 5.92 -2.42
C TYR A 47 -7.77 4.66 -2.57
N GLU A 48 -8.02 3.97 -1.48
CA GLU A 48 -8.83 2.75 -1.44
C GLU A 48 -10.29 3.10 -1.25
N VAL A 49 -11.15 2.62 -2.14
CA VAL A 49 -12.59 2.86 -2.11
C VAL A 49 -13.36 1.57 -1.84
N ASN A 50 -14.08 1.56 -0.71
CA ASN A 50 -15.14 0.61 -0.47
C ASN A 50 -16.43 1.16 -1.11
N ILE A 51 -16.80 0.67 -2.30
CA ILE A 51 -17.93 1.23 -3.08
C ILE A 51 -19.24 1.16 -2.30
N ARG A 52 -19.53 0.01 -1.66
CA ARG A 52 -20.75 -0.20 -0.84
C ARG A 52 -20.87 0.83 0.26
N GLN A 53 -19.76 1.20 0.89
CA GLN A 53 -19.74 2.06 2.08
C GLN A 53 -19.43 3.53 1.78
N HIS A 54 -19.01 3.85 0.54
CA HIS A 54 -18.55 5.19 0.18
C HIS A 54 -19.65 6.26 0.29
N SER A 55 -20.89 5.89 0.03
CA SER A 55 -22.05 6.79 0.09
C SER A 55 -23.29 6.07 0.58
N ALA A 56 -24.36 6.84 0.82
CA ALA A 56 -25.68 6.26 1.15
C ALA A 56 -26.19 5.35 0.02
N GLU A 57 -25.94 5.70 -1.25
CA GLU A 57 -26.27 4.88 -2.42
C GLU A 57 -25.36 3.65 -2.52
N GLY A 58 -24.06 3.79 -2.22
CA GLY A 58 -23.05 2.76 -2.37
C GLY A 58 -22.83 2.37 -3.83
N SER A 59 -22.74 3.37 -4.71
CA SER A 59 -22.73 3.16 -6.15
C SER A 59 -21.46 3.67 -6.82
N LEU A 60 -21.12 3.13 -7.99
CA LEU A 60 -20.04 3.61 -8.85
C LEU A 60 -20.24 5.08 -9.24
N ARG A 61 -21.48 5.50 -9.47
CA ARG A 61 -21.81 6.91 -9.79
C ARG A 61 -21.47 7.86 -8.66
N ALA A 62 -21.70 7.45 -7.41
CA ALA A 62 -21.33 8.26 -6.25
C ALA A 62 -19.81 8.40 -6.12
N VAL A 63 -19.06 7.36 -6.39
CA VAL A 63 -17.59 7.41 -6.44
C VAL A 63 -17.13 8.31 -7.59
N THR A 64 -17.75 8.20 -8.77
CA THR A 64 -17.45 9.04 -9.94
C THR A 64 -17.64 10.52 -9.63
N ALA A 65 -18.72 10.88 -8.97
CA ALA A 65 -19.01 12.27 -8.55
C ALA A 65 -17.97 12.81 -7.55
N ASP A 66 -17.29 11.93 -6.78
CA ASP A 66 -16.30 12.30 -5.78
C ASP A 66 -14.85 12.35 -6.32
N LEU A 67 -14.60 11.90 -7.56
CA LEU A 67 -13.26 11.90 -8.16
C LEU A 67 -12.54 13.26 -8.13
N PRO A 68 -13.22 14.41 -8.37
CA PRO A 68 -12.55 15.72 -8.27
C PRO A 68 -12.01 15.99 -6.87
N ARG A 69 -12.75 15.62 -5.81
CA ARG A 69 -12.27 15.75 -4.42
C ARG A 69 -11.08 14.83 -4.16
N ILE A 70 -11.18 13.55 -4.57
CA ILE A 70 -10.10 12.57 -4.42
C ILE A 70 -8.84 13.07 -5.14
N ARG A 71 -8.98 13.64 -6.34
CA ARG A 71 -7.84 14.23 -7.05
C ARG A 71 -7.26 15.42 -6.30
N ALA A 72 -8.09 16.27 -5.72
CA ALA A 72 -7.66 17.45 -4.95
C ALA A 72 -6.84 17.07 -3.70
N LEU A 73 -7.07 15.89 -3.12
CA LEU A 73 -6.22 15.33 -2.06
C LEU A 73 -4.77 15.05 -2.53
N GLY A 74 -4.52 14.92 -3.83
CA GLY A 74 -3.20 14.58 -4.36
C GLY A 74 -3.04 13.09 -4.70
N VAL A 75 -4.15 12.36 -4.81
CA VAL A 75 -4.18 10.94 -5.17
C VAL A 75 -3.81 10.72 -6.63
N GLY A 76 -3.03 9.68 -6.92
CA GLY A 76 -2.65 9.26 -8.26
C GLY A 76 -3.18 7.89 -8.67
N ILE A 77 -3.55 7.05 -7.69
CA ILE A 77 -4.11 5.72 -7.95
C ILE A 77 -5.39 5.56 -7.13
N LEU A 78 -6.49 5.20 -7.79
CA LEU A 78 -7.74 4.79 -7.18
C LEU A 78 -7.78 3.26 -7.15
N TRP A 79 -7.86 2.67 -5.97
CA TRP A 79 -8.09 1.24 -5.79
C TRP A 79 -9.55 1.01 -5.44
N LEU A 80 -10.27 0.33 -6.34
CA LEU A 80 -11.63 -0.12 -6.12
C LEU A 80 -11.61 -1.50 -5.46
N MET A 81 -12.21 -1.65 -4.28
CA MET A 81 -12.47 -2.96 -3.67
C MET A 81 -13.28 -3.84 -4.63
N PRO A 82 -13.38 -5.17 -4.40
CA PRO A 82 -14.05 -6.05 -5.35
C PRO A 82 -15.46 -5.56 -5.69
N LEU A 83 -15.77 -5.51 -6.98
CA LEU A 83 -17.03 -4.97 -7.51
C LEU A 83 -17.83 -6.01 -8.31
N GLN A 84 -17.38 -7.25 -8.32
CA GLN A 84 -18.05 -8.36 -8.97
C GLN A 84 -19.30 -8.80 -8.19
N PRO A 85 -20.25 -9.52 -8.82
CA PRO A 85 -21.39 -10.14 -8.14
C PRO A 85 -20.93 -11.05 -7.00
N ILE A 86 -21.68 -10.99 -5.90
CA ILE A 86 -21.37 -11.71 -4.65
C ILE A 86 -22.22 -12.96 -4.56
N GLY A 87 -21.60 -14.10 -4.21
CA GLY A 87 -22.28 -15.38 -4.04
C GLY A 87 -23.43 -15.34 -3.03
N GLN A 88 -24.42 -16.23 -3.23
CA GLN A 88 -25.58 -16.38 -2.37
C GLN A 88 -25.45 -17.62 -1.46
N VAL A 89 -24.76 -18.65 -1.93
CA VAL A 89 -24.59 -19.91 -1.20
C VAL A 89 -23.54 -19.69 -0.08
N ARG A 90 -23.92 -20.07 1.13
CA ARG A 90 -23.12 -19.88 2.36
C ARG A 90 -22.79 -18.40 2.65
N ARG A 91 -23.57 -17.46 2.15
CA ARG A 91 -23.37 -16.02 2.35
C ARG A 91 -23.37 -15.68 3.84
N LYS A 92 -22.38 -14.89 4.27
CA LYS A 92 -22.34 -14.27 5.60
C LYS A 92 -23.04 -12.91 5.57
N GLY A 93 -23.84 -12.60 6.59
CA GLY A 93 -24.63 -11.36 6.66
C GLY A 93 -25.68 -11.23 5.57
N SER A 94 -26.26 -10.04 5.41
CA SER A 94 -27.33 -9.83 4.44
C SER A 94 -26.80 -9.62 3.01
N LEU A 95 -25.65 -8.94 2.86
CA LEU A 95 -25.07 -8.57 1.56
C LEU A 95 -23.83 -9.39 1.16
N GLY A 96 -23.27 -10.16 2.07
CA GLY A 96 -22.12 -11.01 1.82
C GLY A 96 -20.78 -10.29 1.73
N SER A 97 -19.74 -11.09 1.63
CA SER A 97 -18.36 -10.63 1.44
C SER A 97 -18.13 -10.14 0.01
N TYR A 98 -17.50 -8.99 -0.15
CA TYR A 98 -16.99 -8.51 -1.45
C TYR A 98 -16.07 -9.52 -2.13
N TYR A 99 -15.38 -10.35 -1.34
CA TYR A 99 -14.40 -11.33 -1.79
C TYR A 99 -15.02 -12.68 -2.17
N SER A 100 -16.35 -12.85 -2.01
CA SER A 100 -17.08 -14.04 -2.46
C SER A 100 -17.54 -13.85 -3.91
N ILE A 101 -16.62 -14.04 -4.87
CA ILE A 101 -16.82 -13.73 -6.29
C ILE A 101 -17.71 -14.78 -6.95
N GLN A 102 -18.88 -14.37 -7.47
CA GLN A 102 -19.79 -15.23 -8.21
C GLN A 102 -19.54 -15.24 -9.73
N ASP A 103 -19.07 -14.11 -10.29
CA ASP A 103 -18.72 -13.98 -11.71
C ASP A 103 -17.56 -13.00 -11.87
N TYR A 104 -16.45 -13.47 -12.43
CA TYR A 104 -15.24 -12.66 -12.60
C TYR A 104 -15.38 -11.55 -13.64
N THR A 105 -16.36 -11.57 -14.53
CA THR A 105 -16.48 -10.66 -15.68
C THR A 105 -17.75 -9.81 -15.67
N ALA A 106 -18.41 -9.74 -14.53
CA ALA A 106 -19.60 -8.92 -14.33
C ALA A 106 -19.42 -7.87 -13.25
N VAL A 107 -20.17 -6.78 -13.35
CA VAL A 107 -20.31 -5.76 -12.29
C VAL A 107 -21.50 -6.13 -11.41
N ASN A 108 -21.33 -6.07 -10.09
CA ASN A 108 -22.43 -6.28 -9.15
C ASN A 108 -23.51 -5.22 -9.39
N PRO A 109 -24.77 -5.64 -9.66
CA PRO A 109 -25.88 -4.71 -9.87
C PRO A 109 -26.14 -3.76 -8.68
N GLU A 110 -25.73 -4.15 -7.47
CA GLU A 110 -25.78 -3.29 -6.28
C GLU A 110 -24.94 -2.01 -6.46
N PHE A 111 -23.84 -2.08 -7.20
CA PHE A 111 -22.92 -0.96 -7.39
C PHE A 111 -23.19 -0.17 -8.68
N GLY A 112 -23.87 -0.76 -9.64
CA GLY A 112 -24.16 -0.14 -10.92
C GLY A 112 -23.97 -1.08 -12.12
N THR A 113 -23.64 -0.51 -13.25
CA THR A 113 -23.46 -1.22 -14.52
C THR A 113 -22.02 -1.18 -15.01
N LEU A 114 -21.68 -1.99 -16.00
CA LEU A 114 -20.40 -1.92 -16.70
C LEU A 114 -20.16 -0.52 -17.31
N ALA A 115 -21.22 0.10 -17.85
CA ALA A 115 -21.14 1.47 -18.40
C ALA A 115 -20.82 2.52 -17.31
N ASP A 116 -21.36 2.36 -16.09
CA ASP A 116 -21.03 3.25 -14.98
C ASP A 116 -19.55 3.10 -14.58
N LEU A 117 -19.00 1.89 -14.61
CA LEU A 117 -17.58 1.66 -14.33
C LEU A 117 -16.68 2.22 -15.44
N GLN A 118 -17.04 2.04 -16.72
CA GLN A 118 -16.33 2.63 -17.85
C GLN A 118 -16.31 4.16 -17.76
N ASP A 119 -17.42 4.77 -17.37
CA ASP A 119 -17.49 6.22 -17.15
C ASP A 119 -16.59 6.65 -15.98
N LEU A 120 -16.60 5.92 -14.85
CA LEU A 120 -15.72 6.18 -13.72
C LEU A 120 -14.24 6.17 -14.16
N VAL A 121 -13.80 5.13 -14.88
CA VAL A 121 -12.41 4.99 -15.33
C VAL A 121 -12.05 6.11 -16.31
N ASN A 122 -12.93 6.41 -17.25
CA ASN A 122 -12.71 7.51 -18.20
C ASN A 122 -12.61 8.87 -17.49
N GLN A 123 -13.42 9.13 -16.47
CA GLN A 123 -13.36 10.37 -15.69
C GLN A 123 -12.10 10.42 -14.81
N ALA A 124 -11.71 9.31 -14.18
CA ALA A 124 -10.47 9.20 -13.42
C ALA A 124 -9.24 9.51 -14.31
N HIS A 125 -9.19 8.93 -15.50
CA HIS A 125 -8.11 9.18 -16.46
C HIS A 125 -8.04 10.65 -16.89
N ARG A 126 -9.18 11.33 -17.13
CA ARG A 126 -9.20 12.78 -17.41
C ARG A 126 -8.63 13.62 -16.27
N LEU A 127 -8.72 13.12 -15.03
CA LEU A 127 -8.14 13.73 -13.84
C LEU A 127 -6.71 13.25 -13.53
N ASN A 128 -6.08 12.47 -14.42
CA ASN A 128 -4.79 11.83 -14.19
C ASN A 128 -4.77 10.96 -12.92
N ILE A 129 -5.83 10.21 -12.68
CA ILE A 129 -5.92 9.16 -11.67
C ILE A 129 -5.92 7.82 -12.40
N LYS A 130 -5.02 6.93 -12.04
CA LYS A 130 -5.02 5.53 -12.48
C LYS A 130 -6.01 4.72 -11.66
N VAL A 131 -6.65 3.73 -12.27
CA VAL A 131 -7.65 2.90 -11.61
C VAL A 131 -7.20 1.45 -11.57
N ILE A 132 -7.12 0.88 -10.38
CA ILE A 132 -6.85 -0.53 -10.16
C ILE A 132 -8.04 -1.22 -9.49
N LEU A 133 -8.23 -2.49 -9.82
CA LEU A 133 -9.30 -3.31 -9.27
C LEU A 133 -8.72 -4.35 -8.30
N ASP A 134 -9.43 -4.56 -7.20
CA ASP A 134 -9.16 -5.67 -6.30
C ASP A 134 -9.45 -7.00 -7.00
N TRP A 135 -8.50 -7.91 -6.99
CA TRP A 135 -8.56 -9.16 -7.71
C TRP A 135 -8.41 -10.38 -6.80
N VAL A 136 -9.50 -11.12 -6.66
CA VAL A 136 -9.59 -12.30 -5.79
C VAL A 136 -9.27 -13.54 -6.61
N ALA A 137 -8.00 -13.93 -6.65
CA ALA A 137 -7.57 -15.09 -7.45
C ALA A 137 -7.56 -16.41 -6.67
N ASN A 138 -7.58 -16.37 -5.33
CA ASN A 138 -7.40 -17.55 -4.49
C ASN A 138 -8.65 -18.43 -4.36
N HIS A 139 -9.84 -17.86 -4.52
CA HIS A 139 -11.11 -18.54 -4.24
C HIS A 139 -12.27 -17.92 -5.00
N THR A 140 -13.41 -18.60 -4.99
CA THR A 140 -14.67 -18.11 -5.55
C THR A 140 -15.80 -18.27 -4.55
N ALA A 141 -16.97 -17.70 -4.86
CA ALA A 141 -18.22 -18.09 -4.21
C ALA A 141 -18.56 -19.56 -4.46
N TRP A 142 -19.40 -20.14 -3.59
CA TRP A 142 -19.86 -21.52 -3.74
C TRP A 142 -20.85 -21.74 -4.90
N ASP A 143 -21.46 -20.69 -5.40
CA ASP A 143 -22.34 -20.67 -6.58
C ASP A 143 -21.68 -20.05 -7.81
N HIS A 144 -20.34 -19.95 -7.83
CA HIS A 144 -19.62 -19.62 -9.04
C HIS A 144 -19.80 -20.71 -10.11
N PRO A 145 -20.01 -20.39 -11.40
CA PRO A 145 -20.21 -21.37 -12.45
C PRO A 145 -19.12 -22.45 -12.54
N TRP A 146 -17.89 -22.14 -12.19
CA TRP A 146 -16.78 -23.11 -12.20
C TRP A 146 -16.96 -24.27 -11.21
N ILE A 147 -17.75 -24.11 -10.15
CA ILE A 147 -18.07 -25.19 -9.19
C ILE A 147 -18.69 -26.40 -9.93
N THR A 148 -19.56 -26.13 -10.89
CA THR A 148 -20.25 -27.17 -11.66
C THR A 148 -19.58 -27.49 -13.00
N GLN A 149 -18.99 -26.49 -13.68
CA GLN A 149 -18.37 -26.62 -14.98
C GLN A 149 -16.97 -27.21 -14.92
N HIS A 150 -16.21 -26.89 -13.86
CA HIS A 150 -14.81 -27.26 -13.66
C HIS A 150 -14.53 -27.67 -12.20
N PRO A 151 -15.25 -28.66 -11.63
CA PRO A 151 -15.12 -29.03 -10.22
C PRO A 151 -13.70 -29.50 -9.84
N HIS A 152 -12.88 -29.89 -10.80
CA HIS A 152 -11.48 -30.24 -10.60
C HIS A 152 -10.55 -29.04 -10.43
N TRP A 153 -11.01 -27.80 -10.64
CA TRP A 153 -10.26 -26.59 -10.35
C TRP A 153 -10.30 -26.20 -8.87
N TYR A 154 -11.01 -26.98 -8.03
CA TYR A 154 -11.15 -26.71 -6.62
C TYR A 154 -10.41 -27.73 -5.77
N ARG A 155 -9.79 -27.26 -4.70
CA ARG A 155 -9.19 -28.15 -3.70
C ARG A 155 -10.24 -28.99 -3.01
N ARG A 156 -9.86 -30.21 -2.64
CA ARG A 156 -10.73 -31.15 -1.95
C ARG A 156 -10.16 -31.48 -0.57
N ASN A 157 -11.07 -31.69 0.38
CA ASN A 157 -10.77 -32.24 1.69
C ASN A 157 -10.53 -33.76 1.60
N ASP A 158 -10.20 -34.38 2.72
CA ASP A 158 -9.95 -35.83 2.81
C ASP A 158 -11.18 -36.69 2.47
N ALA A 159 -12.39 -36.14 2.57
CA ALA A 159 -13.63 -36.77 2.14
C ALA A 159 -13.92 -36.64 0.64
N GLY A 160 -13.06 -35.96 -0.11
CA GLY A 160 -13.22 -35.72 -1.55
C GLY A 160 -14.18 -34.58 -1.89
N GLU A 161 -14.65 -33.82 -0.94
CA GLU A 161 -15.53 -32.66 -1.12
C GLU A 161 -14.73 -31.40 -1.41
N ILE A 162 -15.30 -30.46 -2.19
CA ILE A 162 -14.69 -29.12 -2.37
C ILE A 162 -14.58 -28.46 -0.99
N GLN A 163 -13.40 -27.94 -0.67
CA GLN A 163 -13.14 -27.35 0.64
C GLN A 163 -13.26 -25.83 0.64
N ALA A 164 -13.63 -25.28 1.80
CA ALA A 164 -13.51 -23.86 2.10
C ALA A 164 -12.04 -23.43 2.19
N VAL A 165 -11.79 -22.14 2.11
CA VAL A 165 -10.43 -21.56 2.23
C VAL A 165 -9.95 -21.66 3.67
N LYS A 166 -8.77 -22.20 3.89
CA LYS A 166 -8.08 -22.13 5.17
C LYS A 166 -7.55 -20.70 5.39
N ALA A 167 -7.86 -20.08 6.53
CA ALA A 167 -7.54 -18.68 6.79
C ALA A 167 -6.02 -18.42 6.75
N ASN A 168 -5.23 -19.33 7.33
CA ASN A 168 -3.77 -19.29 7.21
C ASN A 168 -3.23 -20.63 6.68
N PRO A 169 -3.09 -20.81 5.37
CA PRO A 169 -2.62 -22.09 4.79
C PRO A 169 -1.15 -22.39 5.11
N HIS A 170 -0.37 -21.42 5.59
CA HIS A 170 1.03 -21.59 5.97
C HIS A 170 1.21 -22.04 7.43
N ASP A 171 0.16 -21.94 8.24
CA ASP A 171 0.17 -22.46 9.61
C ASP A 171 -0.59 -23.79 9.67
N PRO A 172 0.11 -24.94 9.88
CA PRO A 172 -0.56 -26.23 10.02
C PRO A 172 -1.51 -26.30 11.23
N ALA A 173 -1.26 -25.49 12.26
CA ALA A 173 -2.07 -25.45 13.48
C ALA A 173 -3.33 -24.60 13.34
N ASP A 174 -3.43 -23.76 12.31
CA ASP A 174 -4.63 -22.97 12.06
C ASP A 174 -5.80 -23.89 11.67
N THR A 175 -6.93 -23.69 12.34
CA THR A 175 -8.18 -24.45 12.12
C THR A 175 -9.31 -23.54 11.63
N GLU A 176 -9.03 -22.29 11.35
CA GLU A 176 -10.02 -21.34 10.85
C GLU A 176 -10.22 -21.49 9.35
N TYR A 177 -11.47 -21.45 8.91
CA TYR A 177 -11.86 -21.49 7.48
C TYR A 177 -12.79 -20.33 7.14
N TRP A 178 -12.60 -19.77 5.95
CA TRP A 178 -13.55 -18.85 5.35
C TRP A 178 -14.65 -19.64 4.64
N GLU A 179 -15.69 -19.97 5.41
CA GLU A 179 -16.75 -20.90 5.02
C GLU A 179 -17.62 -20.42 3.86
N ASP A 180 -17.61 -19.12 3.59
CA ASP A 180 -18.40 -18.47 2.52
C ASP A 180 -17.73 -18.50 1.14
N VAL A 181 -16.53 -19.09 1.04
CA VAL A 181 -15.77 -19.18 -0.22
C VAL A 181 -15.13 -20.55 -0.42
N ALA A 182 -14.98 -20.96 -1.69
CA ALA A 182 -14.42 -22.24 -2.13
C ALA A 182 -13.00 -22.07 -2.66
N GLN A 183 -12.05 -22.87 -2.15
CA GLN A 183 -10.62 -22.79 -2.46
C GLN A 183 -10.32 -23.30 -3.88
N LEU A 184 -9.68 -22.47 -4.71
CA LEU A 184 -9.16 -22.86 -6.02
C LEU A 184 -7.86 -23.69 -5.90
N ASP A 185 -7.63 -24.59 -6.84
CA ASP A 185 -6.45 -25.44 -6.92
C ASP A 185 -5.52 -25.03 -8.07
N TYR A 186 -4.50 -24.31 -7.77
CA TYR A 186 -3.51 -23.84 -8.73
C TYR A 186 -2.53 -24.92 -9.22
N SER A 187 -2.73 -26.19 -8.89
CA SER A 187 -2.09 -27.30 -9.61
C SER A 187 -2.70 -27.50 -10.99
N GLN A 188 -3.89 -26.96 -11.25
CA GLN A 188 -4.63 -27.06 -12.51
C GLN A 188 -4.27 -25.91 -13.45
N HIS A 189 -3.44 -26.13 -14.44
CA HIS A 189 -2.96 -25.07 -15.34
C HIS A 189 -4.04 -24.47 -16.24
N GLU A 190 -5.13 -25.18 -16.49
CA GLU A 190 -6.29 -24.63 -17.22
C GLU A 190 -6.95 -23.47 -16.45
N LEU A 191 -6.99 -23.56 -15.11
CA LEU A 191 -7.45 -22.48 -14.24
C LEU A 191 -6.60 -21.21 -14.45
N TRP A 192 -5.27 -21.36 -14.62
CA TRP A 192 -4.39 -20.20 -14.83
C TRP A 192 -4.80 -19.41 -16.08
N VAL A 193 -5.09 -20.10 -17.16
CA VAL A 193 -5.52 -19.47 -18.42
C VAL A 193 -6.83 -18.74 -18.23
N ALA A 194 -7.83 -19.41 -17.62
CA ALA A 194 -9.13 -18.79 -17.36
C ALA A 194 -9.03 -17.55 -16.47
N MET A 195 -8.22 -17.62 -15.41
CA MET A 195 -8.00 -16.51 -14.49
C MET A 195 -7.31 -15.32 -15.18
N MET A 196 -6.25 -15.57 -15.97
CA MET A 196 -5.56 -14.51 -16.72
C MET A 196 -6.46 -13.87 -17.79
N GLU A 197 -7.30 -14.66 -18.48
CA GLU A 197 -8.25 -14.11 -19.46
C GLU A 197 -9.33 -13.26 -18.78
N ALA A 198 -9.81 -13.64 -17.59
CA ALA A 198 -10.73 -12.82 -16.82
C ALA A 198 -10.09 -11.47 -16.42
N MET A 199 -8.84 -11.46 -15.91
CA MET A 199 -8.10 -10.23 -15.64
C MET A 199 -7.92 -9.37 -16.90
N ARG A 200 -7.57 -10.01 -18.00
CA ARG A 200 -7.35 -9.35 -19.29
C ARG A 200 -8.61 -8.72 -19.85
N TRP A 201 -9.77 -9.34 -19.62
CA TRP A 201 -11.08 -8.81 -20.00
C TRP A 201 -11.31 -7.42 -19.39
N TRP A 202 -11.05 -7.23 -18.09
CA TRP A 202 -11.20 -5.95 -17.41
C TRP A 202 -10.28 -4.86 -17.99
N ARG A 203 -9.06 -5.24 -18.35
CA ARG A 203 -8.14 -4.28 -18.99
C ARG A 203 -8.63 -3.81 -20.35
N ARG A 204 -9.19 -4.71 -21.14
CA ARG A 204 -9.64 -4.42 -22.50
C ARG A 204 -11.00 -3.74 -22.55
N GLU A 205 -11.95 -4.22 -21.79
CA GLU A 205 -13.31 -3.71 -21.81
C GLU A 205 -13.49 -2.42 -20.99
N VAL A 206 -12.72 -2.27 -19.91
CA VAL A 206 -12.88 -1.14 -18.98
C VAL A 206 -11.70 -0.15 -19.04
N GLY A 207 -10.53 -0.60 -19.46
CA GLY A 207 -9.32 0.21 -19.49
C GLY A 207 -8.65 0.34 -18.13
N LEU A 208 -8.74 -0.67 -17.25
CA LEU A 208 -8.07 -0.66 -15.95
C LEU A 208 -6.56 -0.59 -16.09
N ASP A 209 -5.91 0.15 -15.20
CA ASP A 209 -4.47 0.34 -15.16
C ASP A 209 -3.74 -0.78 -14.39
N GLY A 210 -4.46 -1.61 -13.64
CA GLY A 210 -3.85 -2.68 -12.88
C GLY A 210 -4.76 -3.34 -11.85
N PHE A 211 -4.12 -4.04 -10.91
CA PHE A 211 -4.81 -4.83 -9.90
C PHE A 211 -4.13 -4.75 -8.53
N ARG A 212 -4.93 -4.77 -7.47
CA ARG A 212 -4.51 -5.23 -6.16
C ARG A 212 -4.90 -6.70 -6.05
N CYS A 213 -3.97 -7.58 -5.79
CA CYS A 213 -4.21 -9.02 -5.77
C CYS A 213 -4.34 -9.50 -4.32
N ASP A 214 -5.54 -9.97 -4.01
CA ASP A 214 -5.94 -10.52 -2.72
C ASP A 214 -5.12 -11.76 -2.36
N VAL A 215 -4.65 -11.84 -1.11
CA VAL A 215 -3.83 -12.94 -0.56
C VAL A 215 -2.79 -13.48 -1.55
N ALA A 216 -2.10 -12.60 -2.25
CA ALA A 216 -1.24 -12.94 -3.40
C ALA A 216 -0.18 -14.01 -3.09
N ALA A 217 0.31 -14.07 -1.84
CA ALA A 217 1.30 -15.05 -1.41
C ALA A 217 0.73 -16.48 -1.26
N TYR A 218 -0.59 -16.67 -1.32
CA TYR A 218 -1.20 -18.00 -1.27
C TYR A 218 -1.16 -18.71 -2.62
N LEU A 219 -0.86 -17.98 -3.69
CA LEU A 219 -0.76 -18.52 -5.05
C LEU A 219 0.71 -18.74 -5.44
N PRO A 220 0.96 -19.68 -6.40
CA PRO A 220 2.31 -19.90 -6.92
C PRO A 220 2.87 -18.62 -7.57
N THR A 221 4.10 -18.23 -7.21
CA THR A 221 4.79 -17.08 -7.82
C THR A 221 4.84 -17.19 -9.34
N ARG A 222 4.98 -18.41 -9.87
CA ARG A 222 5.00 -18.67 -11.32
C ARG A 222 3.71 -18.28 -12.02
N PHE A 223 2.56 -18.40 -11.37
CA PHE A 223 1.29 -17.90 -11.91
C PHE A 223 1.35 -16.37 -12.10
N TRP A 224 1.83 -15.64 -11.10
CA TRP A 224 1.93 -14.18 -11.16
C TRP A 224 2.94 -13.68 -12.20
N GLU A 225 4.08 -14.37 -12.34
CA GLU A 225 5.05 -14.09 -13.40
C GLU A 225 4.42 -14.17 -14.79
N LEU A 226 3.64 -15.21 -15.06
CA LEU A 226 2.94 -15.40 -16.32
C LEU A 226 1.79 -14.40 -16.48
N ALA A 227 1.01 -14.17 -15.43
CA ALA A 227 -0.07 -13.18 -15.44
C ALA A 227 0.49 -11.79 -15.78
N ARG A 228 1.60 -11.38 -15.16
CA ARG A 228 2.28 -10.12 -15.50
C ARG A 228 2.66 -10.05 -16.98
N GLN A 229 3.27 -11.10 -17.52
CA GLN A 229 3.68 -11.15 -18.92
C GLN A 229 2.50 -11.05 -19.89
N VAL A 230 1.40 -11.73 -19.60
CA VAL A 230 0.18 -11.70 -20.41
C VAL A 230 -0.50 -10.34 -20.35
N LEU A 231 -0.68 -9.79 -19.15
CA LEU A 231 -1.39 -8.53 -18.94
C LEU A 231 -0.64 -7.31 -19.48
N GLN A 232 0.69 -7.33 -19.46
CA GLN A 232 1.52 -6.25 -20.01
C GLN A 232 1.41 -6.11 -21.54
N GLN A 233 0.93 -7.15 -22.25
CA GLN A 233 0.69 -7.05 -23.69
C GLN A 233 -0.39 -6.02 -24.05
N ASP A 234 -1.28 -5.73 -23.10
CA ASP A 234 -2.36 -4.76 -23.27
C ASP A 234 -1.96 -3.35 -22.74
N GLY A 235 -0.66 -3.08 -22.55
CA GLY A 235 -0.12 -1.78 -22.15
C GLY A 235 0.45 -1.75 -20.73
N PRO A 236 0.81 -0.54 -20.23
CA PRO A 236 1.35 -0.36 -18.87
C PRO A 236 0.45 -0.97 -17.80
N LEU A 237 1.06 -1.58 -16.76
CA LEU A 237 0.34 -2.33 -15.72
C LEU A 237 0.94 -2.03 -14.36
N PHE A 238 0.10 -1.74 -13.37
CA PHE A 238 0.48 -1.67 -11.96
C PHE A 238 -0.10 -2.87 -11.20
N MET A 239 0.73 -3.57 -10.44
CA MET A 239 0.31 -4.70 -9.61
C MET A 239 0.72 -4.49 -8.16
N LEU A 240 -0.24 -4.53 -7.25
CA LEU A 240 -0.08 -4.47 -5.80
C LEU A 240 -0.41 -5.83 -5.21
N ALA A 241 0.55 -6.45 -4.51
CA ALA A 241 0.30 -7.70 -3.79
C ALA A 241 -0.16 -7.43 -2.36
N GLU A 242 -1.27 -8.03 -1.96
CA GLU A 242 -1.53 -8.21 -0.55
C GLU A 242 -0.63 -9.31 0.01
N ALA A 243 0.55 -8.91 0.41
CA ALA A 243 1.55 -9.77 1.03
C ALA A 243 2.69 -8.91 1.60
N ASP A 244 3.23 -9.29 2.76
CA ASP A 244 4.52 -8.81 3.27
C ASP A 244 5.60 -9.87 2.93
N ALA A 245 5.83 -10.07 1.63
CA ALA A 245 6.63 -11.16 1.08
C ALA A 245 7.55 -10.65 -0.05
N PRO A 246 8.88 -10.67 0.16
CA PRO A 246 9.85 -10.15 -0.81
C PRO A 246 9.83 -10.83 -2.19
N GLU A 247 9.41 -12.09 -2.25
CA GLU A 247 9.30 -12.88 -3.48
C GLU A 247 8.25 -12.33 -4.44
N MET A 248 7.24 -11.61 -3.96
CA MET A 248 6.22 -10.98 -4.82
C MET A 248 6.83 -9.97 -5.78
N HIS A 249 7.86 -9.25 -5.38
CA HIS A 249 8.57 -8.35 -6.31
C HIS A 249 9.26 -9.11 -7.44
N ARG A 250 9.78 -10.32 -7.18
CA ARG A 250 10.34 -11.19 -8.22
C ARG A 250 9.27 -11.81 -9.10
N ALA A 251 8.08 -12.06 -8.53
CA ALA A 251 6.91 -12.54 -9.25
C ALA A 251 6.23 -11.47 -10.14
N GLY A 252 6.76 -10.24 -10.16
CA GLY A 252 6.31 -9.18 -11.05
C GLY A 252 5.38 -8.14 -10.44
N PHE A 253 5.24 -8.09 -9.12
CA PHE A 253 4.49 -7.03 -8.45
C PHE A 253 5.33 -5.77 -8.30
N ASP A 254 4.71 -4.62 -8.54
CA ASP A 254 5.33 -3.30 -8.38
C ASP A 254 5.40 -2.91 -6.90
N ALA A 255 4.41 -3.28 -6.11
CA ALA A 255 4.35 -2.99 -4.68
C ALA A 255 3.79 -4.17 -3.87
N THR A 256 4.18 -4.21 -2.58
CA THR A 256 3.65 -5.15 -1.58
C THR A 256 3.17 -4.37 -0.36
N TYR A 257 2.31 -4.95 0.46
CA TYR A 257 1.93 -4.34 1.73
C TYR A 257 3.13 -4.23 2.68
N ASP A 258 3.16 -3.18 3.49
CA ASP A 258 4.09 -3.06 4.62
C ASP A 258 3.33 -3.22 5.95
N TRP A 259 2.84 -4.44 6.19
CA TRP A 259 2.14 -4.80 7.41
C TRP A 259 2.97 -4.53 8.67
N LYS A 260 4.28 -4.76 8.58
CA LYS A 260 5.19 -4.56 9.71
C LYS A 260 5.30 -3.09 10.10
N LEU A 261 5.31 -2.17 9.12
CA LEU A 261 5.26 -0.74 9.41
C LEU A 261 3.94 -0.37 10.10
N GLN A 262 2.81 -0.80 9.52
CA GLN A 262 1.49 -0.52 10.07
C GLN A 262 1.37 -0.97 11.54
N GLN A 263 1.74 -2.23 11.85
CA GLN A 263 1.74 -2.77 13.21
C GLN A 263 2.68 -1.99 14.15
N THR A 264 3.84 -1.55 13.64
CA THR A 264 4.79 -0.75 14.43
C THR A 264 4.18 0.62 14.77
N LEU A 265 3.55 1.29 13.81
CA LEU A 265 2.90 2.58 14.01
C LEU A 265 1.72 2.47 15.00
N GLU A 266 0.92 1.42 14.89
CA GLU A 266 -0.17 1.14 15.80
C GLU A 266 0.34 0.90 17.23
N LYS A 267 1.35 0.04 17.42
CA LYS A 267 1.95 -0.22 18.74
C LYS A 267 2.52 1.05 19.38
N ILE A 268 3.14 1.93 18.58
CA ILE A 268 3.63 3.25 19.05
C ILE A 268 2.47 4.10 19.54
N ALA A 269 1.41 4.27 18.72
CA ALA A 269 0.26 5.10 19.05
C ALA A 269 -0.47 4.61 20.31
N GLN A 270 -0.56 3.30 20.47
CA GLN A 270 -1.22 2.65 21.61
C GLN A 270 -0.30 2.46 22.85
N SER A 271 0.98 2.85 22.75
CA SER A 271 1.98 2.61 23.81
C SER A 271 2.09 1.11 24.18
N ARG A 272 2.04 0.21 23.18
CA ARG A 272 2.10 -1.25 23.32
C ARG A 272 3.42 -1.85 22.80
N LEU A 273 4.48 -1.05 22.76
CA LEU A 273 5.81 -1.56 22.45
C LEU A 273 6.30 -2.49 23.56
N GLU A 274 7.17 -3.42 23.22
CA GLU A 274 7.80 -4.32 24.18
C GLU A 274 8.59 -3.53 25.25
N ALA A 275 8.73 -4.11 26.43
CA ALA A 275 9.45 -3.46 27.52
C ALA A 275 10.90 -3.15 27.11
N GLY A 276 11.31 -1.89 27.30
CA GLY A 276 12.65 -1.41 26.94
C GLY A 276 12.80 -0.96 25.47
N VAL A 277 11.83 -1.21 24.59
CA VAL A 277 11.84 -0.72 23.22
C VAL A 277 11.25 0.68 23.15
N THR A 278 12.00 1.61 22.59
CA THR A 278 11.53 2.98 22.36
C THR A 278 10.85 3.14 21.00
N PRO A 279 9.96 4.13 20.81
CA PRO A 279 9.35 4.40 19.49
C PRO A 279 10.40 4.61 18.39
N GLN A 280 11.47 5.32 18.68
CA GLN A 280 12.58 5.52 17.75
C GLN A 280 13.24 4.18 17.36
N GLN A 281 13.53 3.33 18.33
CA GLN A 281 14.15 2.01 18.09
C GLN A 281 13.23 1.12 17.26
N ALA A 282 11.93 1.07 17.56
CA ALA A 282 10.97 0.26 16.83
C ALA A 282 10.91 0.60 15.33
N LEU A 283 10.95 1.91 14.97
CA LEU A 283 11.00 2.35 13.58
C LEU A 283 12.34 2.05 12.90
N MET A 284 13.44 2.15 13.62
CA MET A 284 14.75 1.80 13.10
C MET A 284 14.86 0.29 12.85
N ASP A 285 14.35 -0.54 13.74
CA ASP A 285 14.32 -2.00 13.59
C ASP A 285 13.44 -2.45 12.43
N TRP A 286 12.27 -1.83 12.25
CA TRP A 286 11.44 -2.04 11.06
C TRP A 286 12.24 -1.76 9.77
N TRP A 287 12.93 -0.61 9.72
CA TRP A 287 13.69 -0.24 8.52
C TRP A 287 14.85 -1.19 8.24
N ILE A 288 15.60 -1.57 9.28
CA ILE A 288 16.72 -2.52 9.17
C ILE A 288 16.22 -3.87 8.65
N ASP A 289 15.11 -4.37 9.17
CA ASP A 289 14.49 -5.61 8.71
C ASP A 289 14.08 -5.52 7.24
N ARG A 290 13.41 -4.45 6.86
CA ARG A 290 12.99 -4.22 5.49
C ARG A 290 14.17 -4.21 4.52
N VAL A 291 15.23 -3.46 4.86
CA VAL A 291 16.46 -3.40 4.04
C VAL A 291 17.12 -4.77 3.87
N LYS A 292 17.08 -5.61 4.90
CA LYS A 292 17.66 -6.96 4.86
C LYS A 292 16.83 -7.94 4.02
N ARG A 293 15.50 -7.84 4.09
CA ARG A 293 14.59 -8.81 3.46
C ARG A 293 14.29 -8.51 2.00
N TYR A 294 14.13 -7.26 1.65
CA TYR A 294 13.58 -6.85 0.36
C TYR A 294 14.65 -6.49 -0.66
N PRO A 295 14.45 -6.81 -1.96
CA PRO A 295 15.32 -6.37 -3.04
C PRO A 295 15.42 -4.84 -3.10
N VAL A 296 16.56 -4.34 -3.57
CA VAL A 296 16.74 -2.91 -3.82
C VAL A 296 15.70 -2.42 -4.84
N GLY A 297 15.03 -1.31 -4.55
CA GLY A 297 13.99 -0.76 -5.41
C GLY A 297 12.58 -1.27 -5.13
N SER A 298 12.40 -2.22 -4.19
CA SER A 298 11.09 -2.68 -3.77
C SER A 298 10.25 -1.59 -3.15
N ILE A 299 8.97 -1.54 -3.53
CA ILE A 299 8.00 -0.57 -3.02
C ILE A 299 7.10 -1.24 -1.97
N GLY A 300 7.07 -0.70 -0.75
CA GLY A 300 6.06 -1.04 0.24
C GLY A 300 4.88 -0.08 0.16
N MET A 301 3.67 -0.58 0.21
CA MET A 301 2.51 0.25 0.47
C MET A 301 2.42 0.53 1.97
N ASN A 302 2.57 1.80 2.34
CA ASN A 302 2.56 2.27 3.72
C ASN A 302 1.15 2.76 4.07
N PHE A 303 0.60 2.32 5.19
CA PHE A 303 -0.75 2.70 5.60
C PHE A 303 -0.90 2.69 7.12
N ILE A 304 -1.91 3.39 7.61
CA ILE A 304 -2.32 3.34 9.01
C ILE A 304 -3.60 2.52 9.18
N THR A 305 -4.46 2.49 8.15
CA THR A 305 -5.70 1.72 8.11
C THR A 305 -6.01 1.29 6.68
N ASN A 306 -6.86 0.28 6.51
CA ASN A 306 -7.47 -0.21 5.28
C ASN A 306 -8.83 -0.83 5.61
N HIS A 307 -9.49 -1.46 4.63
CA HIS A 307 -10.79 -2.11 4.85
C HIS A 307 -10.77 -3.21 5.91
N ASP A 308 -9.68 -4.02 5.97
CA ASP A 308 -9.54 -5.09 6.96
C ASP A 308 -9.31 -4.54 8.36
N ILE A 309 -8.35 -3.63 8.51
CA ILE A 309 -8.06 -3.02 9.81
C ILE A 309 -9.30 -2.33 10.35
N ASN A 310 -9.97 -1.51 9.53
CA ASN A 310 -11.17 -0.82 9.99
C ASN A 310 -12.27 -1.78 10.42
N SER A 311 -12.53 -2.84 9.66
CA SER A 311 -13.62 -3.77 9.96
C SER A 311 -13.31 -4.71 11.13
N TRP A 312 -12.07 -5.20 11.23
CA TRP A 312 -11.73 -6.30 12.14
C TRP A 312 -10.90 -5.89 13.35
N HIS A 313 -10.01 -4.90 13.23
CA HIS A 313 -9.10 -4.51 14.30
C HIS A 313 -9.57 -3.26 15.03
N GLY A 314 -9.97 -2.20 14.31
CA GLY A 314 -10.47 -0.98 14.93
C GLY A 314 -10.62 0.19 13.99
N SER A 315 -11.50 1.11 14.36
CA SER A 315 -11.61 2.43 13.74
C SER A 315 -10.36 3.28 14.03
N ASP A 316 -10.20 4.40 13.34
CA ASP A 316 -9.09 5.33 13.59
C ASP A 316 -9.09 5.82 15.05
N GLU A 317 -10.28 6.09 15.62
CA GLU A 317 -10.40 6.51 17.02
C GLU A 317 -9.98 5.40 18.00
N GLU A 318 -10.35 4.15 17.74
CA GLU A 318 -9.96 3.01 18.57
C GLU A 318 -8.45 2.76 18.52
N LEU A 319 -7.82 2.89 17.34
CA LEU A 319 -6.41 2.58 17.13
C LEU A 319 -5.49 3.74 17.53
N TYR A 320 -5.84 4.96 17.16
CA TYR A 320 -4.97 6.14 17.33
C TYR A 320 -5.44 7.11 18.42
N ARG A 321 -6.65 6.95 18.95
CA ARG A 321 -7.27 7.73 20.04
C ARG A 321 -7.51 9.20 19.73
N THR A 322 -6.60 9.87 19.05
CA THR A 322 -6.70 11.29 18.71
C THR A 322 -6.33 11.54 17.24
N PRO A 323 -6.94 12.56 16.60
CA PRO A 323 -6.55 12.96 15.25
C PRO A 323 -5.06 13.28 15.11
N GLU A 324 -4.44 13.89 16.13
CA GLU A 324 -3.03 14.26 16.11
C GLU A 324 -2.13 13.02 16.07
N ALA A 325 -2.47 11.96 16.79
CA ALA A 325 -1.72 10.71 16.74
C ALA A 325 -1.85 10.04 15.37
N ALA A 326 -3.06 9.95 14.82
CA ALA A 326 -3.29 9.46 13.46
C ALA A 326 -2.52 10.28 12.41
N GLN A 327 -2.52 11.61 12.54
CA GLN A 327 -1.74 12.51 11.67
C GLN A 327 -0.24 12.25 11.75
N ALA A 328 0.31 12.07 12.95
CA ALA A 328 1.73 11.77 13.13
C ALA A 328 2.12 10.46 12.39
N MET A 329 1.29 9.42 12.52
CA MET A 329 1.50 8.14 11.81
C MET A 329 1.33 8.30 10.30
N ALA A 330 0.33 9.06 9.84
CA ALA A 330 0.13 9.37 8.42
C ALA A 330 1.30 10.17 7.83
N VAL A 331 1.91 11.08 8.58
CA VAL A 331 3.15 11.77 8.15
C VAL A 331 4.27 10.77 7.90
N LEU A 332 4.43 9.77 8.77
CA LEU A 332 5.43 8.71 8.56
C LEU A 332 5.11 7.88 7.32
N THR A 333 3.86 7.44 7.11
CA THR A 333 3.49 6.67 5.91
C THR A 333 3.75 7.44 4.62
N ALA A 334 3.52 8.76 4.60
CA ALA A 334 3.71 9.60 3.42
C ALA A 334 5.16 10.04 3.18
N THR A 335 6.02 10.04 4.20
CA THR A 335 7.38 10.59 4.10
C THR A 335 8.49 9.55 4.19
N LEU A 336 8.26 8.40 4.81
CA LEU A 336 9.15 7.24 4.71
C LEU A 336 9.17 6.69 3.28
N PRO A 337 10.20 5.89 2.89
CA PRO A 337 10.18 5.18 1.62
C PRO A 337 8.97 4.26 1.52
N GLY A 338 8.20 4.35 0.43
CA GLY A 338 6.99 3.57 0.23
C GLY A 338 5.92 4.37 -0.53
N LEU A 339 4.80 3.74 -0.80
CA LEU A 339 3.64 4.30 -1.47
C LEU A 339 2.50 4.44 -0.44
N PRO A 340 2.11 5.66 -0.05
CA PRO A 340 1.08 5.81 0.99
C PRO A 340 -0.30 5.42 0.48
N LEU A 341 -1.06 4.74 1.34
CA LEU A 341 -2.48 4.46 1.17
C LEU A 341 -3.31 5.37 2.06
N LEU A 342 -4.41 5.87 1.53
CA LEU A 342 -5.49 6.53 2.24
C LEU A 342 -6.77 5.72 2.02
N TYR A 343 -7.39 5.23 3.09
CA TYR A 343 -8.65 4.49 3.04
C TYR A 343 -9.85 5.43 3.10
N SER A 344 -10.92 5.11 2.37
CA SER A 344 -12.21 5.83 2.38
C SER A 344 -12.72 6.07 3.81
N GLY A 345 -12.88 7.34 4.20
CA GLY A 345 -13.32 7.74 5.54
C GLY A 345 -12.19 8.18 6.48
N GLN A 346 -10.95 7.87 6.17
CA GLN A 346 -9.80 8.28 6.98
C GLN A 346 -9.67 9.81 7.07
N GLU A 347 -10.11 10.57 6.05
CA GLU A 347 -10.16 12.03 6.05
C GLU A 347 -11.19 12.60 7.04
N SER A 348 -12.02 11.77 7.61
CA SER A 348 -13.01 12.14 8.64
C SER A 348 -12.60 11.70 10.04
N PHE A 349 -11.46 10.98 10.16
CA PHE A 349 -11.05 10.32 11.39
C PHE A 349 -12.14 9.34 11.86
N SER A 350 -12.21 8.18 11.21
CA SER A 350 -13.27 7.19 11.40
C SER A 350 -13.44 6.80 12.86
N ARG A 351 -14.69 6.91 13.36
CA ARG A 351 -15.05 6.59 14.75
C ARG A 351 -15.76 5.27 14.90
N LYS A 352 -16.03 4.57 13.80
CA LYS A 352 -16.69 3.27 13.82
C LYS A 352 -15.98 2.28 12.92
N ARG A 353 -16.11 1.01 13.26
CA ARG A 353 -15.82 -0.10 12.38
C ARG A 353 -16.96 -0.25 11.41
N LEU A 354 -16.65 -0.29 10.13
CA LEU A 354 -17.68 -0.51 9.11
C LEU A 354 -18.07 -1.99 9.08
N ALA A 355 -19.37 -2.26 9.10
CA ALA A 355 -19.90 -3.62 9.05
C ALA A 355 -19.58 -4.26 7.68
N PHE A 356 -18.72 -5.29 7.67
CA PHE A 356 -18.14 -5.85 6.45
C PHE A 356 -19.17 -6.52 5.53
N PHE A 357 -20.17 -7.20 6.11
CA PHE A 357 -21.17 -7.97 5.36
C PHE A 357 -22.48 -7.22 5.13
N GLU A 358 -22.55 -5.95 5.55
CA GLU A 358 -23.77 -5.15 5.54
C GLU A 358 -23.54 -3.80 4.85
N LYS A 359 -24.64 -3.07 4.60
CA LYS A 359 -24.58 -1.67 4.20
C LYS A 359 -24.38 -0.81 5.45
N ASP A 360 -23.21 -0.18 5.55
CA ASP A 360 -22.85 0.66 6.69
C ASP A 360 -21.99 1.85 6.22
N PRO A 361 -22.62 2.88 5.62
CA PRO A 361 -21.92 3.97 4.97
C PRO A 361 -20.93 4.67 5.89
N VAL A 362 -19.80 5.09 5.31
CA VAL A 362 -18.81 5.95 5.97
C VAL A 362 -19.49 7.18 6.54
N ASP A 363 -19.23 7.47 7.82
CA ASP A 363 -19.59 8.75 8.42
C ASP A 363 -18.59 9.81 8.00
N TRP A 364 -18.92 10.53 6.94
CA TRP A 364 -18.06 11.58 6.43
C TRP A 364 -17.97 12.80 7.36
N GLY A 365 -18.94 13.01 8.24
CA GLY A 365 -18.99 14.13 9.18
C GLY A 365 -18.58 15.44 8.55
N THR A 366 -17.65 16.15 9.19
CA THR A 366 -17.07 17.41 8.68
C THR A 366 -15.86 17.19 7.77
N ARG A 367 -15.44 15.96 7.52
CA ARG A 367 -14.15 15.63 6.85
C ARG A 367 -12.99 16.42 7.45
N SER A 368 -12.89 16.40 8.76
CA SER A 368 -12.03 17.28 9.57
C SER A 368 -10.54 17.17 9.26
N GLN A 369 -10.10 16.07 8.62
CA GLN A 369 -8.71 15.82 8.26
C GLN A 369 -8.39 16.12 6.79
N THR A 370 -9.36 16.54 5.98
CA THR A 370 -9.18 16.77 4.53
C THR A 370 -8.03 17.74 4.23
N ASP A 371 -7.99 18.88 4.92
CA ASP A 371 -6.92 19.88 4.74
C ASP A 371 -5.54 19.35 5.10
N PHE A 372 -5.46 18.53 6.15
CA PHE A 372 -4.22 17.89 6.56
C PHE A 372 -3.74 16.93 5.45
N TYR A 373 -4.57 16.00 5.00
CA TYR A 373 -4.19 15.04 3.95
C TYR A 373 -3.89 15.72 2.62
N THR A 374 -4.65 16.74 2.25
CA THR A 374 -4.38 17.53 1.03
C THR A 374 -2.98 18.15 1.06
N ARG A 375 -2.60 18.79 2.17
CA ARG A 375 -1.25 19.36 2.31
C ARG A 375 -0.17 18.28 2.31
N LEU A 376 -0.39 17.18 3.03
CA LEU A 376 0.57 16.07 3.15
C LEU A 376 0.82 15.40 1.80
N LEU A 377 -0.23 15.03 1.09
CA LEU A 377 -0.12 14.35 -0.20
C LEU A 377 0.35 15.30 -1.32
N LYS A 378 0.04 16.60 -1.23
CA LYS A 378 0.62 17.60 -2.12
C LYS A 378 2.14 17.70 -1.93
N TRP A 379 2.63 17.70 -0.70
CA TRP A 379 4.08 17.61 -0.43
C TRP A 379 4.66 16.36 -1.07
N ARG A 380 4.02 15.21 -0.88
CA ARG A 380 4.41 13.93 -1.46
C ARG A 380 4.51 14.00 -2.99
N SER A 381 3.51 14.56 -3.66
CA SER A 381 3.44 14.61 -5.12
C SER A 381 4.31 15.68 -5.78
N THR A 382 4.75 16.70 -5.04
CA THR A 382 5.50 17.83 -5.61
C THR A 382 6.97 17.89 -5.17
N HIS A 383 7.35 17.28 -4.05
CA HIS A 383 8.71 17.41 -3.54
C HIS A 383 9.61 16.25 -4.03
N ALA A 384 10.61 16.58 -4.84
CA ALA A 384 11.50 15.60 -5.48
C ALA A 384 12.14 14.58 -4.52
N ALA A 385 12.43 14.97 -3.25
CA ALA A 385 12.97 14.05 -2.26
C ALA A 385 11.97 12.95 -1.84
N LEU A 386 10.65 13.18 -1.97
CA LEU A 386 9.62 12.20 -1.65
C LEU A 386 9.21 11.36 -2.86
N GLN A 387 9.46 11.86 -4.08
CA GLN A 387 9.25 11.16 -5.34
C GLN A 387 10.43 10.28 -5.76
N ALA A 388 11.58 10.43 -5.08
CA ALA A 388 12.75 9.64 -5.40
C ALA A 388 12.42 8.15 -5.33
N PRO A 389 13.01 7.32 -6.22
CA PRO A 389 12.89 5.88 -6.16
C PRO A 389 13.14 5.40 -4.74
N LEU A 390 12.40 4.40 -4.33
CA LEU A 390 12.36 3.86 -2.97
C LEU A 390 13.64 3.08 -2.65
N THR A 391 14.79 3.62 -3.05
CA THR A 391 16.10 3.06 -2.77
C THR A 391 16.50 3.39 -1.34
N PHE A 392 17.24 2.50 -0.72
CA PHE A 392 17.76 2.64 0.63
C PHE A 392 18.60 3.90 0.82
N ASP A 393 19.24 4.40 -0.25
CA ASP A 393 20.06 5.62 -0.25
C ASP A 393 19.24 6.91 -0.08
N GLY A 394 17.94 6.85 -0.27
CA GLY A 394 17.03 8.00 -0.15
C GLY A 394 16.66 8.38 1.30
N LEU A 395 16.98 7.52 2.29
CA LEU A 395 16.67 7.74 3.71
C LEU A 395 17.96 7.83 4.53
N GLU A 396 18.09 8.88 5.32
CA GLU A 396 19.19 9.10 6.27
C GLU A 396 18.59 9.38 7.66
N TRP A 397 18.79 8.46 8.60
CA TRP A 397 18.41 8.70 9.99
C TRP A 397 19.32 9.77 10.60
N VAL A 398 18.71 10.73 11.29
CA VAL A 398 19.44 11.76 12.03
C VAL A 398 19.43 11.39 13.50
N PRO A 399 20.59 11.14 14.12
CA PRO A 399 20.66 10.81 15.54
C PRO A 399 19.98 11.87 16.40
N ASP A 400 19.10 11.43 17.30
CA ASP A 400 18.49 12.26 18.33
C ASP A 400 18.63 11.54 19.68
N THR A 401 18.93 12.30 20.73
CA THR A 401 19.02 11.76 22.09
C THR A 401 17.66 11.52 22.74
N ASN A 402 16.60 12.06 22.12
CA ASN A 402 15.24 11.86 22.60
C ASN A 402 14.59 10.62 21.95
N PRO A 403 14.38 9.53 22.70
CA PRO A 403 13.86 8.26 22.15
C PRO A 403 12.38 8.34 21.75
N GLN A 404 11.68 9.42 22.10
CA GLN A 404 10.29 9.68 21.72
C GLN A 404 10.17 10.50 20.42
N VAL A 405 11.29 10.83 19.78
CA VAL A 405 11.32 11.59 18.54
C VAL A 405 12.09 10.82 17.48
N ILE A 406 11.54 10.76 16.28
CA ILE A 406 12.26 10.27 15.11
C ILE A 406 12.59 11.47 14.21
N THR A 407 13.83 11.55 13.78
CA THR A 407 14.26 12.53 12.77
C THR A 407 14.98 11.80 11.64
N PHE A 408 14.62 12.12 10.42
CA PHE A 408 15.27 11.60 9.23
C PHE A 408 15.29 12.60 8.09
N LYS A 409 16.16 12.37 7.12
CA LYS A 409 16.23 13.13 5.88
C LYS A 409 15.86 12.23 4.70
N ARG A 410 15.12 12.82 3.78
CA ARG A 410 14.90 12.27 2.45
C ARG A 410 15.77 13.02 1.45
N LYS A 411 16.36 12.25 0.51
CA LYS A 411 17.20 12.79 -0.56
C LYS A 411 16.53 12.52 -1.89
N GLY A 412 16.44 13.55 -2.73
CA GLY A 412 15.98 13.42 -4.11
C GLY A 412 17.02 12.73 -5.01
N PRO A 413 16.63 12.41 -6.26
CA PRO A 413 17.52 11.82 -7.25
C PRO A 413 18.81 12.65 -7.36
N ARG A 414 19.98 11.98 -7.37
CA ARG A 414 21.31 12.59 -7.43
C ARG A 414 21.57 13.64 -6.34
N GLY A 415 20.85 13.57 -5.21
CA GLY A 415 21.01 14.52 -4.11
C GLY A 415 20.45 15.92 -4.37
N SER A 416 19.64 16.11 -5.43
CA SER A 416 19.12 17.40 -5.91
C SER A 416 18.19 18.11 -4.93
N ALA A 417 17.53 17.38 -4.04
CA ALA A 417 16.64 17.93 -3.03
C ALA A 417 16.84 17.21 -1.71
N ARG A 418 16.73 17.96 -0.61
CA ARG A 418 16.80 17.40 0.75
C ARG A 418 15.61 17.87 1.55
N LEU A 419 14.99 16.95 2.26
CA LEU A 419 13.88 17.21 3.15
C LEU A 419 14.19 16.57 4.50
N GLN A 420 14.04 17.34 5.58
CA GLN A 420 14.14 16.82 6.94
C GLN A 420 12.75 16.70 7.55
N ILE A 421 12.48 15.56 8.15
CA ILE A 421 11.25 15.24 8.83
C ILE A 421 11.58 14.93 10.28
N SER A 422 10.89 15.57 11.23
CA SER A 422 10.96 15.26 12.66
C SER A 422 9.54 15.01 13.16
N VAL A 423 9.31 13.90 13.85
CA VAL A 423 8.00 13.51 14.38
C VAL A 423 8.12 13.16 15.85
N ASN A 424 7.27 13.76 16.68
CA ASN A 424 7.08 13.39 18.07
C ASN A 424 6.12 12.19 18.14
N LEU A 425 6.61 11.09 18.69
CA LEU A 425 5.93 9.80 18.78
C LEU A 425 5.29 9.58 20.16
N SER A 426 4.89 10.65 20.82
CA SER A 426 4.33 10.60 22.18
C SER A 426 3.24 11.65 22.42
N ALA A 427 2.40 11.37 23.41
CA ALA A 427 1.33 12.26 23.88
C ALA A 427 1.83 13.44 24.75
N ARG A 428 3.13 13.73 24.75
CA ARG A 428 3.72 14.87 25.48
C ARG A 428 4.55 15.71 24.53
N ALA A 429 4.69 17.01 24.83
CA ALA A 429 5.61 17.87 24.08
C ALA A 429 7.05 17.35 24.22
N GLN A 430 7.79 17.32 23.11
CA GLN A 430 9.15 16.80 23.03
C GLN A 430 10.09 17.79 22.34
N LYS A 431 11.39 17.71 22.64
CA LYS A 431 12.40 18.45 21.90
C LYS A 431 13.07 17.54 20.87
N ALA A 432 12.96 17.90 19.60
CA ALA A 432 13.69 17.28 18.51
C ALA A 432 15.05 17.96 18.35
N LEU A 433 16.12 17.18 18.18
CA LEU A 433 17.49 17.65 17.99
C LEU A 433 17.92 18.68 19.06
N GLY A 434 17.41 18.54 20.29
CA GLY A 434 17.69 19.40 21.42
C GLY A 434 17.14 20.85 21.35
N ARG A 435 16.54 21.28 20.22
CA ARG A 435 16.19 22.69 19.96
C ARG A 435 14.78 22.93 19.43
N ILE A 436 14.17 21.95 18.74
CA ILE A 436 12.86 22.11 18.11
C ILE A 436 11.81 21.56 19.07
N THR A 437 10.92 22.39 19.60
CA THR A 437 9.81 21.92 20.41
C THR A 437 8.68 21.46 19.49
N LEU A 438 8.32 20.18 19.58
CA LEU A 438 7.18 19.57 18.91
C LEU A 438 6.07 19.35 19.95
N PRO A 439 4.81 19.76 19.67
CA PRO A 439 3.69 19.48 20.57
C PRO A 439 3.43 17.95 20.63
N PRO A 440 2.51 17.46 21.49
CA PRO A 440 2.09 16.08 21.47
C PRO A 440 1.74 15.61 20.06
N TRP A 441 2.31 14.47 19.61
CA TRP A 441 2.14 13.92 18.25
C TRP A 441 2.47 14.92 17.12
N GLY A 442 3.19 16.00 17.47
CA GLY A 442 3.55 17.06 16.52
C GLY A 442 4.66 16.63 15.57
N TRP A 443 4.72 17.30 14.44
CA TRP A 443 5.71 17.03 13.41
C TRP A 443 6.19 18.31 12.74
N GLN A 444 7.36 18.24 12.11
CA GLN A 444 7.92 19.28 11.28
C GLN A 444 8.50 18.68 10.00
N ILE A 445 8.12 19.25 8.87
CA ILE A 445 8.66 18.93 7.55
C ILE A 445 9.26 20.20 6.98
N GLY A 446 10.51 20.16 6.51
CA GLY A 446 11.15 21.34 5.93
C GLY A 446 12.56 21.07 5.42
N ALA A 447 13.17 22.07 4.79
CA ALA A 447 14.58 21.97 4.45
C ALA A 447 15.43 21.88 5.74
N PRO A 448 16.52 21.09 5.76
CA PRO A 448 17.44 21.08 6.89
C PRO A 448 17.98 22.50 7.07
N LYS A 449 17.73 23.12 8.24
CA LYS A 449 18.37 24.39 8.54
C LYS A 449 19.89 24.18 8.56
N PRO A 450 20.69 25.05 7.92
CA PRO A 450 22.15 24.98 8.02
C PRO A 450 22.53 24.93 9.51
N ALA A 451 23.51 24.12 9.85
CA ALA A 451 24.12 24.19 11.18
C ALA A 451 24.51 25.64 11.40
N ALA A 452 24.04 26.25 12.49
CA ALA A 452 24.48 27.61 12.84
C ALA A 452 26.01 27.55 12.83
N ASN A 453 26.63 28.34 11.96
CA ASN A 453 28.08 28.52 12.01
C ASN A 453 28.42 28.84 13.44
N PRO A 454 29.35 28.14 14.09
CA PRO A 454 29.81 28.56 15.40
C PRO A 454 30.27 30.02 15.26
N SER A 455 29.62 30.90 16.00
CA SER A 455 30.00 32.32 16.03
C SER A 455 31.52 32.37 16.16
N PRO A 456 32.23 33.11 15.30
CA PRO A 456 33.66 33.22 15.44
C PRO A 456 33.96 33.63 16.88
N ARG A 457 34.69 32.79 17.61
CA ARG A 457 35.13 33.12 18.98
C ARG A 457 35.73 34.50 18.89
N ARG A 458 35.11 35.51 19.53
CA ARG A 458 35.70 36.82 19.68
C ARG A 458 37.11 36.60 20.24
N ARG A 459 38.13 36.96 19.48
CA ARG A 459 39.48 37.02 20.01
C ARG A 459 39.42 37.94 21.25
N PRO A 460 39.96 37.53 22.39
CA PRO A 460 40.07 38.40 23.53
C PRO A 460 40.81 39.68 23.10
N ALA A 461 40.26 40.82 23.46
CA ALA A 461 40.91 42.11 23.21
C ALA A 461 42.32 42.08 23.77
N PRO A 462 43.34 42.64 23.04
CA PRO A 462 44.68 42.71 23.56
C PRO A 462 44.68 43.51 24.90
N ARG A 463 45.31 42.96 25.93
CA ARG A 463 45.51 43.64 27.21
C ARG A 463 46.25 44.98 26.95
N PRO A 464 45.82 46.05 27.56
CA PRO A 464 46.56 47.33 27.47
C PRO A 464 47.98 47.14 28.03
N ALA A 465 48.97 47.65 27.29
CA ALA A 465 50.38 47.62 27.70
C ALA A 465 50.56 48.32 29.04
N ASN A 466 51.30 47.72 29.92
CA ASN A 466 51.64 48.23 31.25
C ASN A 466 52.04 49.73 31.24
N ALA A 467 51.39 50.57 32.01
CA ALA A 467 51.86 51.93 32.37
C ALA A 467 53.12 51.79 33.20
N ALA A 468 54.12 52.55 32.81
CA ALA A 468 55.39 52.63 33.51
C ALA A 468 55.20 53.18 34.92
N PRO A 469 56.03 52.80 35.93
CA PRO A 469 55.94 53.28 37.28
C PRO A 469 56.41 54.77 37.40
N PRO A 470 55.81 55.57 38.32
CA PRO A 470 56.16 56.94 38.46
C PRO A 470 57.58 57.13 39.01
N LYS A 471 58.36 58.03 38.36
CA LYS A 471 59.69 58.49 38.85
C LYS A 471 59.55 59.24 40.17
N LYS A 472 60.28 58.79 41.21
CA LYS A 472 60.55 59.59 42.44
C LYS A 472 61.38 60.83 42.10
N ARG A 473 60.98 61.93 42.51
CA ARG A 473 61.78 63.18 42.59
C ARG A 473 62.33 63.34 43.99
N PRO A 474 63.45 64.10 44.08
CA PRO A 474 64.37 64.13 45.22
C PRO A 474 63.82 64.73 46.50
#